data_3cd767ad897f7c5608aab8fc4e63f347
#
_entry.id   3cd767ad897f7c5608aab8fc4e63f347
#
_cell.length_a   1.000
_cell.length_b   1.000
_cell.length_c   1.000
_cell.angle_alpha   90.00
_cell.angle_beta   90.00
_cell.angle_gamma   90.00
#
_symmetry.space_group_name_H-M   'P 1'
#
loop_
_entity.id
_entity.type
_entity.pdbx_description
1 polymer ?
#
loop_
_entity_poly.entity_id
_entity_poly.type
_entity_poly.pdbx_seq_one_letter_code
_entity_poly.pdbx_strand_id
1 'polypeptide(L)'
;DWRVRPMGTAIAWLRSLLFAPLFYTGTVISVVLAGVGVLVSERLMRAAVSGWGWQHRVLARFVLGQKIRVIGDLPQGPMLYVFKHESMFETIDLLCLLDNPIAIAKQELLNIPGWGNLARHYGMIGLRRDEGAKALRHLKREVTKAIGSGRSICLFPEGTRVPHGQSPPIKSGFAGLYQLLGLPVVPIAVDSGRLSPRNSFLKRPGIVTYKVGEIVPPGL
;
A
#
# COMPACT_ATOMS: atom_id res chain seq x y z
N ASP A 1 -17.39 -21.88 12.70
CA ASP A 1 -18.74 -21.36 12.30
C ASP A 1 -18.67 -19.84 12.26
N TRP A 2 -18.41 -19.27 11.05
CA TRP A 2 -18.20 -17.84 10.79
C TRP A 2 -19.52 -17.04 10.62
N ARG A 3 -20.66 -17.59 11.01
CA ARG A 3 -21.97 -16.90 10.95
C ARG A 3 -21.93 -15.69 11.87
N VAL A 4 -21.65 -14.51 11.28
CA VAL A 4 -21.74 -13.21 11.94
C VAL A 4 -23.17 -13.05 12.46
N ARG A 5 -23.34 -12.91 13.78
CA ARG A 5 -24.65 -12.63 14.37
C ARG A 5 -25.24 -11.36 13.73
N PRO A 6 -26.54 -11.29 13.43
CA PRO A 6 -27.16 -10.14 12.74
C PRO A 6 -26.88 -8.79 13.41
N MET A 7 -26.77 -8.77 14.73
CA MET A 7 -26.39 -7.58 15.51
C MET A 7 -24.98 -7.08 15.22
N GLY A 8 -24.03 -7.99 14.93
CA GLY A 8 -22.67 -7.63 14.52
C GLY A 8 -22.60 -6.96 13.14
N THR A 9 -23.54 -7.31 12.26
CA THR A 9 -23.62 -6.70 10.91
C THR A 9 -24.13 -5.26 10.97
N ALA A 10 -25.14 -4.96 11.77
CA ALA A 10 -25.66 -3.61 11.95
C ALA A 10 -24.60 -2.65 12.51
N ILE A 11 -23.87 -3.09 13.53
CA ILE A 11 -22.74 -2.32 14.09
C ILE A 11 -21.64 -2.10 13.04
N ALA A 12 -21.30 -3.10 12.23
CA ALA A 12 -20.30 -2.96 11.17
C ALA A 12 -20.75 -1.95 10.09
N TRP A 13 -22.06 -1.91 9.76
CA TRP A 13 -22.60 -0.90 8.86
C TRP A 13 -22.50 0.51 9.45
N LEU A 14 -22.90 0.72 10.71
CA LEU A 14 -22.79 2.01 11.38
C LEU A 14 -21.32 2.49 11.42
N ARG A 15 -20.40 1.62 11.77
CA ARG A 15 -18.96 1.92 11.78
C ARG A 15 -18.44 2.29 10.39
N SER A 16 -18.87 1.58 9.35
CA SER A 16 -18.46 1.86 7.97
C SER A 16 -19.03 3.20 7.47
N LEU A 17 -20.28 3.52 7.82
CA LEU A 17 -20.93 4.80 7.53
C LEU A 17 -20.21 5.97 8.21
N LEU A 18 -19.76 5.80 9.45
CA LEU A 18 -19.00 6.81 10.16
C LEU A 18 -17.54 6.94 9.62
N PHE A 19 -16.92 5.81 9.30
CA PHE A 19 -15.56 5.78 8.79
C PHE A 19 -15.42 6.53 7.46
N ALA A 20 -16.35 6.34 6.52
CA ALA A 20 -16.22 6.86 5.17
C ALA A 20 -16.09 8.40 5.14
N PRO A 21 -17.00 9.20 5.72
CA PRO A 21 -16.87 10.66 5.68
C PRO A 21 -15.59 11.13 6.40
N LEU A 22 -15.24 10.55 7.54
CA LEU A 22 -14.04 10.92 8.28
C LEU A 22 -12.76 10.62 7.46
N PHE A 23 -12.71 9.46 6.82
CA PHE A 23 -11.57 9.07 6.00
C PHE A 23 -11.43 9.96 4.75
N TYR A 24 -12.52 10.19 4.00
CA TYR A 24 -12.46 11.00 2.79
C TYR A 24 -12.18 12.48 3.09
N THR A 25 -12.77 13.04 4.14
CA THR A 25 -12.46 14.42 4.57
C THR A 25 -10.99 14.56 4.93
N GLY A 26 -10.46 13.64 5.75
CA GLY A 26 -9.03 13.67 6.08
C GLY A 26 -8.12 13.39 4.88
N THR A 27 -8.58 12.60 3.90
CA THR A 27 -7.85 12.41 2.64
C THR A 27 -7.75 13.74 1.86
N VAL A 28 -8.85 14.48 1.75
CA VAL A 28 -8.84 15.81 1.09
C VAL A 28 -7.89 16.76 1.82
N ILE A 29 -7.96 16.82 3.14
CA ILE A 29 -7.04 17.65 3.96
C ILE A 29 -5.58 17.25 3.69
N SER A 30 -5.27 15.96 3.71
CA SER A 30 -3.91 15.46 3.47
C SER A 30 -3.41 15.79 2.06
N VAL A 31 -4.28 15.70 1.05
CA VAL A 31 -3.95 16.08 -0.34
C VAL A 31 -3.63 17.58 -0.43
N VAL A 32 -4.43 18.44 0.22
CA VAL A 32 -4.16 19.88 0.27
C VAL A 32 -2.85 20.19 0.98
N LEU A 33 -2.61 19.58 2.15
CA LEU A 33 -1.37 19.75 2.90
C LEU A 33 -0.15 19.23 2.13
N ALA A 34 -0.27 18.11 1.43
CA ALA A 34 0.80 17.60 0.57
C ALA A 34 1.06 18.55 -0.61
N GLY A 35 0.01 19.15 -1.20
CA GLY A 35 0.13 20.18 -2.23
C GLY A 35 0.87 21.43 -1.75
N VAL A 36 0.53 21.93 -0.58
CA VAL A 36 1.27 23.02 0.09
C VAL A 36 2.72 22.55 0.37
N GLY A 37 2.90 21.33 0.82
CA GLY A 37 4.21 20.76 1.09
C GLY A 37 5.12 20.75 -0.15
N VAL A 38 4.59 20.45 -1.34
CA VAL A 38 5.37 20.51 -2.60
C VAL A 38 5.94 21.91 -2.85
N LEU A 39 5.22 22.95 -2.45
CA LEU A 39 5.65 24.34 -2.64
C LEU A 39 6.59 24.85 -1.55
N VAL A 40 6.48 24.29 -0.32
CA VAL A 40 7.21 24.80 0.86
C VAL A 40 8.45 23.94 1.17
N SER A 41 8.27 22.63 1.33
CA SER A 41 9.37 21.70 1.60
C SER A 41 8.96 20.24 1.40
N GLU A 42 9.90 19.45 0.91
CA GLU A 42 9.73 18.01 0.77
C GLU A 42 9.40 17.32 2.11
N ARG A 43 9.96 17.82 3.23
CA ARG A 43 9.68 17.32 4.58
C ARG A 43 8.21 17.49 4.95
N LEU A 44 7.61 18.62 4.64
CA LEU A 44 6.19 18.88 4.90
C LEU A 44 5.30 17.98 4.04
N MET A 45 5.64 17.83 2.76
CA MET A 45 4.92 16.93 1.86
C MET A 45 4.95 15.48 2.35
N ARG A 46 6.13 14.97 2.74
CA ARG A 46 6.27 13.61 3.29
C ARG A 46 5.50 13.45 4.60
N ALA A 47 5.54 14.45 5.49
CA ALA A 47 4.78 14.44 6.73
C ALA A 47 3.26 14.38 6.48
N ALA A 48 2.74 15.10 5.49
CA ALA A 48 1.33 15.06 5.10
C ALA A 48 0.92 13.67 4.57
N VAL A 49 1.77 13.04 3.76
CA VAL A 49 1.53 11.68 3.24
C VAL A 49 1.56 10.65 4.38
N SER A 50 2.55 10.70 5.25
CA SER A 50 2.62 9.82 6.43
C SER A 50 1.44 10.06 7.38
N GLY A 51 1.04 11.32 7.57
CA GLY A 51 -0.13 11.71 8.35
C GLY A 51 -1.42 11.11 7.81
N TRP A 52 -1.56 11.00 6.48
CA TRP A 52 -2.69 10.32 5.85
C TRP A 52 -2.72 8.81 6.18
N GLY A 53 -1.58 8.14 6.14
CA GLY A 53 -1.46 6.75 6.58
C GLY A 53 -1.85 6.57 8.05
N TRP A 54 -1.34 7.45 8.92
CA TRP A 54 -1.68 7.45 10.34
C TRP A 54 -3.15 7.75 10.60
N GLN A 55 -3.75 8.72 9.92
CA GLN A 55 -5.18 9.00 10.00
C GLN A 55 -6.01 7.75 9.64
N HIS A 56 -5.68 7.07 8.53
CA HIS A 56 -6.32 5.81 8.16
C HIS A 56 -6.20 4.77 9.29
N ARG A 57 -5.00 4.57 9.84
CA ARG A 57 -4.73 3.59 10.91
C ARG A 57 -5.51 3.90 12.18
N VAL A 58 -5.59 5.17 12.58
CA VAL A 58 -6.37 5.64 13.74
C VAL A 58 -7.86 5.38 13.52
N LEU A 59 -8.41 5.76 12.36
CA LEU A 59 -9.82 5.53 12.04
C LEU A 59 -10.13 4.02 11.92
N ALA A 60 -9.25 3.23 11.34
CA ALA A 60 -9.41 1.78 11.30
C ALA A 60 -9.48 1.20 12.71
N ARG A 61 -8.60 1.63 13.62
CA ARG A 61 -8.55 1.14 15.00
C ARG A 61 -9.79 1.55 15.81
N PHE A 62 -10.13 2.83 15.83
CA PHE A 62 -11.13 3.36 16.78
C PHE A 62 -12.54 3.40 16.19
N VAL A 63 -12.70 3.60 14.90
CA VAL A 63 -14.01 3.62 14.25
C VAL A 63 -14.40 2.23 13.76
N LEU A 64 -13.55 1.57 12.96
CA LEU A 64 -13.86 0.24 12.42
C LEU A 64 -13.62 -0.89 13.43
N GLY A 65 -12.81 -0.68 14.46
CA GLY A 65 -12.40 -1.73 15.40
C GLY A 65 -11.40 -2.72 14.79
N GLN A 66 -10.59 -2.26 13.83
CA GLN A 66 -9.56 -3.06 13.18
C GLN A 66 -8.21 -2.80 13.83
N LYS A 67 -7.66 -3.83 14.48
CA LYS A 67 -6.31 -3.79 15.07
C LYS A 67 -5.30 -4.36 14.06
N ILE A 68 -4.06 -3.94 14.16
CA ILE A 68 -2.97 -4.44 13.32
C ILE A 68 -2.06 -5.33 14.15
N ARG A 69 -1.66 -6.45 13.57
CA ARG A 69 -0.64 -7.36 14.10
C ARG A 69 0.42 -7.58 13.01
N VAL A 70 1.67 -7.39 13.38
CA VAL A 70 2.82 -7.75 12.55
C VAL A 70 3.47 -8.98 13.18
N ILE A 71 3.74 -10.00 12.38
CA ILE A 71 4.44 -11.23 12.76
C ILE A 71 5.73 -11.28 11.96
N GLY A 72 6.86 -11.39 12.64
CA GLY A 72 8.21 -11.26 12.07
C GLY A 72 8.70 -9.83 12.09
N ASP A 73 9.99 -9.68 11.77
CA ASP A 73 10.67 -8.39 11.81
C ASP A 73 10.73 -7.76 10.43
N LEU A 74 10.48 -6.45 10.37
CA LEU A 74 10.68 -5.67 9.15
C LEU A 74 12.16 -5.27 9.10
N PRO A 75 12.93 -5.74 8.09
CA PRO A 75 14.34 -5.43 8.00
C PRO A 75 14.58 -3.94 7.78
N GLN A 76 15.74 -3.47 8.21
CA GLN A 76 16.16 -2.09 8.03
C GLN A 76 16.85 -1.91 6.66
N GLY A 77 16.78 -0.70 6.13
CA GLY A 77 17.43 -0.33 4.87
C GLY A 77 16.56 -0.54 3.63
N PRO A 78 17.09 -0.14 2.46
CA PRO A 78 16.35 -0.23 1.19
C PRO A 78 16.14 -1.67 0.75
N MET A 79 14.90 -2.08 0.65
CA MET A 79 14.46 -3.43 0.27
C MET A 79 13.35 -3.36 -0.77
N LEU A 80 13.12 -4.46 -1.48
CA LEU A 80 11.93 -4.65 -2.28
C LEU A 80 10.87 -5.40 -1.45
N TYR A 81 9.92 -4.66 -0.88
CA TYR A 81 8.79 -5.25 -0.16
C TYR A 81 7.70 -5.69 -1.13
N VAL A 82 7.32 -6.94 -1.03
CA VAL A 82 6.31 -7.56 -1.90
C VAL A 82 5.12 -7.98 -1.07
N PHE A 83 4.05 -7.20 -1.17
CA PHE A 83 2.83 -7.40 -0.38
C PHE A 83 1.80 -8.21 -1.17
N LYS A 84 1.13 -9.14 -0.50
CA LYS A 84 -0.15 -9.66 -0.99
C LYS A 84 -1.16 -8.52 -1.10
N HIS A 85 -1.96 -8.51 -2.17
CA HIS A 85 -2.90 -7.42 -2.44
C HIS A 85 -4.35 -7.87 -2.33
N GLU A 86 -5.01 -7.64 -1.21
CA GLU A 86 -6.40 -8.02 -0.96
C GLU A 86 -7.36 -6.82 -0.88
N SER A 87 -6.87 -5.67 -0.41
CA SER A 87 -7.68 -4.52 -0.06
C SER A 87 -7.00 -3.19 -0.44
N MET A 88 -7.66 -2.08 -0.21
CA MET A 88 -7.03 -0.77 -0.17
C MET A 88 -6.33 -0.52 1.19
N PHE A 89 -6.66 -1.30 2.20
CA PHE A 89 -6.15 -1.16 3.56
C PHE A 89 -4.62 -1.20 3.58
N GLU A 90 -4.01 -2.28 3.08
CA GLU A 90 -2.55 -2.46 3.07
C GLU A 90 -1.85 -1.43 2.19
N THR A 91 -2.50 -0.95 1.13
CA THR A 91 -1.94 0.07 0.23
C THR A 91 -1.71 1.41 0.95
N ILE A 92 -2.56 1.73 1.93
CA ILE A 92 -2.43 2.95 2.72
C ILE A 92 -1.57 2.67 3.96
N ASP A 93 -1.78 1.52 4.60
CA ASP A 93 -1.14 1.18 5.86
C ASP A 93 0.38 0.92 5.72
N LEU A 94 0.88 0.60 4.50
CA LEU A 94 2.33 0.51 4.23
C LEU A 94 3.09 1.81 4.59
N LEU A 95 2.42 2.98 4.55
CA LEU A 95 2.98 4.26 4.99
C LEU A 95 3.25 4.33 6.51
N CYS A 96 2.63 3.42 7.27
CA CYS A 96 2.85 3.29 8.71
C CYS A 96 3.74 2.09 9.07
N LEU A 97 3.93 1.15 8.15
CA LEU A 97 4.79 -0.02 8.34
C LEU A 97 6.24 0.29 8.00
N LEU A 98 6.47 1.17 7.02
CA LEU A 98 7.77 1.45 6.45
C LEU A 98 8.06 2.95 6.48
N ASP A 99 9.34 3.31 6.55
CA ASP A 99 9.75 4.72 6.48
C ASP A 99 9.79 5.22 5.03
N ASN A 100 8.93 6.19 4.73
CA ASN A 100 8.84 6.86 3.43
C ASN A 100 8.90 5.90 2.21
N PRO A 101 8.10 4.80 2.17
CA PRO A 101 8.20 3.82 1.11
C PRO A 101 7.74 4.38 -0.23
N ILE A 102 8.27 3.81 -1.31
CA ILE A 102 7.88 4.13 -2.68
C ILE A 102 7.06 2.98 -3.24
N ALA A 103 5.81 3.22 -3.58
CA ALA A 103 4.96 2.22 -4.20
C ALA A 103 5.09 2.23 -5.73
N ILE A 104 5.20 1.04 -6.32
CA ILE A 104 5.01 0.84 -7.76
C ILE A 104 3.53 0.62 -8.00
N ALA A 105 2.92 1.49 -8.80
CA ALA A 105 1.50 1.49 -9.08
C ALA A 105 1.21 1.45 -10.59
N LYS A 106 -0.05 1.23 -10.96
CA LYS A 106 -0.48 1.37 -12.36
C LYS A 106 -0.35 2.82 -12.81
N GLN A 107 0.13 3.03 -14.02
CA GLN A 107 0.29 4.38 -14.60
C GLN A 107 -1.03 5.19 -14.58
N GLU A 108 -2.17 4.54 -14.77
CA GLU A 108 -3.49 5.16 -14.80
C GLU A 108 -3.82 5.86 -13.47
N LEU A 109 -3.34 5.34 -12.34
CA LEU A 109 -3.49 6.00 -11.04
C LEU A 109 -2.73 7.31 -10.98
N LEU A 110 -1.52 7.35 -11.56
CA LEU A 110 -0.73 8.58 -11.62
C LEU A 110 -1.27 9.60 -12.64
N ASN A 111 -2.22 9.23 -13.46
CA ASN A 111 -2.89 10.13 -14.39
C ASN A 111 -4.12 10.82 -13.78
N ILE A 112 -4.51 10.50 -12.55
CA ILE A 112 -5.60 11.17 -11.83
C ILE A 112 -5.19 12.61 -11.56
N PRO A 113 -5.97 13.60 -12.04
CA PRO A 113 -5.65 15.02 -11.86
C PRO A 113 -5.44 15.40 -10.39
N GLY A 114 -4.44 16.22 -10.12
CA GLY A 114 -4.06 16.65 -8.77
C GLY A 114 -3.34 15.56 -7.99
N TRP A 115 -4.01 14.46 -7.67
CA TRP A 115 -3.44 13.35 -6.90
C TRP A 115 -2.20 12.72 -7.58
N GLY A 116 -2.26 12.46 -8.87
CA GLY A 116 -1.16 11.84 -9.59
C GLY A 116 0.11 12.70 -9.63
N ASN A 117 -0.04 14.02 -9.64
CA ASN A 117 1.10 14.94 -9.54
C ASN A 117 1.77 14.84 -8.16
N LEU A 118 0.96 14.84 -7.09
CA LEU A 118 1.47 14.67 -5.72
C LEU A 118 2.13 13.30 -5.52
N ALA A 119 1.51 12.25 -6.06
CA ALA A 119 2.06 10.90 -6.00
C ALA A 119 3.43 10.79 -6.68
N ARG A 120 3.61 11.44 -7.85
CA ARG A 120 4.91 11.53 -8.52
C ARG A 120 5.93 12.33 -7.70
N HIS A 121 5.55 13.46 -7.12
CA HIS A 121 6.43 14.25 -6.25
C HIS A 121 6.85 13.45 -5.01
N TYR A 122 5.94 12.67 -4.44
CA TYR A 122 6.28 11.75 -3.34
C TYR A 122 7.26 10.66 -3.78
N GLY A 123 7.32 10.34 -5.07
CA GLY A 123 8.21 9.35 -5.66
C GLY A 123 7.52 8.06 -6.10
N MET A 124 6.18 7.98 -6.11
CA MET A 124 5.49 6.80 -6.65
C MET A 124 5.90 6.56 -8.11
N ILE A 125 6.16 5.31 -8.45
CA ILE A 125 6.60 4.90 -9.78
C ILE A 125 5.43 4.30 -10.54
N GLY A 126 5.11 4.90 -11.71
CA GLY A 126 4.09 4.38 -12.61
C GLY A 126 4.62 3.25 -13.47
N LEU A 127 3.89 2.15 -13.54
CA LEU A 127 4.21 1.02 -14.41
C LEU A 127 3.20 0.93 -15.56
N ARG A 128 3.68 1.10 -16.79
CA ARG A 128 2.96 0.82 -18.03
C ARG A 128 3.28 -0.59 -18.48
N ARG A 129 2.33 -1.49 -18.32
CA ARG A 129 2.54 -2.92 -18.56
C ARG A 129 2.58 -3.30 -20.04
N ASP A 130 2.02 -2.47 -20.90
CA ASP A 130 1.95 -2.59 -22.33
C ASP A 130 3.26 -2.21 -23.07
N GLU A 131 4.15 -1.46 -22.41
CA GLU A 131 5.40 -0.98 -23.00
C GLU A 131 6.58 -1.99 -22.90
N GLY A 132 6.39 -3.18 -22.37
CA GLY A 132 7.39 -4.26 -22.35
C GLY A 132 8.77 -3.81 -21.80
N ALA A 133 9.82 -4.00 -22.60
CA ALA A 133 11.19 -3.69 -22.19
C ALA A 133 11.45 -2.20 -21.90
N LYS A 134 10.69 -1.28 -22.51
CA LYS A 134 10.80 0.16 -22.24
C LYS A 134 10.31 0.48 -20.83
N ALA A 135 9.18 -0.10 -20.42
CA ALA A 135 8.64 0.02 -19.06
C ALA A 135 9.65 -0.49 -18.02
N LEU A 136 10.29 -1.62 -18.28
CA LEU A 136 11.31 -2.18 -17.37
C LEU A 136 12.52 -1.28 -17.23
N ARG A 137 13.04 -0.72 -18.33
CA ARG A 137 14.17 0.23 -18.27
C ARG A 137 13.82 1.51 -17.51
N HIS A 138 12.61 2.05 -17.73
CA HIS A 138 12.13 3.19 -16.96
C HIS A 138 12.05 2.87 -15.47
N LEU A 139 11.42 1.73 -15.14
CA LEU A 139 11.28 1.27 -13.77
C LEU A 139 12.65 1.10 -13.08
N LYS A 140 13.63 0.44 -13.74
CA LYS A 140 14.99 0.30 -13.21
C LYS A 140 15.59 1.65 -12.83
N ARG A 141 15.52 2.62 -13.72
CA ARG A 141 16.08 3.96 -13.48
C ARG A 141 15.43 4.64 -12.25
N GLU A 142 14.09 4.59 -12.16
CA GLU A 142 13.38 5.24 -11.05
C GLU A 142 13.62 4.50 -9.71
N VAL A 143 13.67 3.17 -9.74
CA VAL A 143 14.00 2.38 -8.55
C VAL A 143 15.44 2.63 -8.10
N THR A 144 16.41 2.70 -9.02
CA THR A 144 17.81 3.00 -8.67
C THR A 144 17.92 4.35 -7.94
N LYS A 145 17.20 5.38 -8.41
CA LYS A 145 17.14 6.69 -7.72
C LYS A 145 16.55 6.56 -6.32
N ALA A 146 15.45 5.81 -6.19
CA ALA A 146 14.77 5.60 -4.92
C ALA A 146 15.68 4.92 -3.89
N ILE A 147 16.34 3.85 -4.28
CA ILE A 147 17.31 3.11 -3.44
C ILE A 147 18.48 4.02 -3.04
N GLY A 148 19.02 4.80 -3.98
CA GLY A 148 20.07 5.78 -3.71
C GLY A 148 19.67 6.85 -2.70
N SER A 149 18.36 7.08 -2.51
CA SER A 149 17.83 7.97 -1.46
C SER A 149 17.52 7.25 -0.13
N GLY A 150 17.89 5.98 0.01
CA GLY A 150 17.65 5.17 1.22
C GLY A 150 16.21 4.66 1.38
N ARG A 151 15.34 4.80 0.36
CA ARG A 151 13.92 4.46 0.44
C ARG A 151 13.66 3.04 -0.07
N SER A 152 12.76 2.34 0.62
CA SER A 152 12.30 1.01 0.20
C SER A 152 11.25 1.10 -0.91
N ILE A 153 11.20 0.06 -1.74
CA ILE A 153 10.22 -0.09 -2.82
C ILE A 153 9.13 -1.06 -2.39
N CYS A 154 7.88 -0.72 -2.67
CA CYS A 154 6.73 -1.58 -2.41
C CYS A 154 6.04 -1.99 -3.72
N LEU A 155 5.74 -3.27 -3.84
CA LEU A 155 5.11 -3.85 -5.02
C LEU A 155 4.01 -4.83 -4.60
N PHE A 156 2.96 -4.90 -5.41
CA PHE A 156 1.88 -5.88 -5.34
C PHE A 156 1.97 -6.80 -6.57
N PRO A 157 2.52 -8.03 -6.45
CA PRO A 157 2.89 -8.86 -7.60
C PRO A 157 1.70 -9.41 -8.37
N GLU A 158 0.52 -9.52 -7.74
CA GLU A 158 -0.73 -9.89 -8.42
C GLU A 158 -1.20 -8.78 -9.37
N GLY A 159 -0.79 -7.55 -9.11
CA GLY A 159 -1.14 -6.37 -9.88
C GLY A 159 -2.62 -5.99 -9.86
N THR A 160 -3.41 -6.64 -9.05
CA THR A 160 -4.81 -6.33 -8.76
C THR A 160 -5.16 -6.89 -7.38
N ARG A 161 -6.17 -6.31 -6.73
CA ARG A 161 -6.66 -6.84 -5.46
C ARG A 161 -7.33 -8.20 -5.66
N VAL A 162 -6.88 -9.20 -4.90
CA VAL A 162 -7.35 -10.58 -4.94
C VAL A 162 -8.28 -10.84 -3.76
N PRO A 163 -9.42 -11.50 -3.92
CA PRO A 163 -10.28 -11.89 -2.80
C PRO A 163 -9.52 -12.69 -1.74
N HIS A 164 -9.85 -12.47 -0.48
CA HIS A 164 -9.24 -13.21 0.63
C HIS A 164 -9.40 -14.73 0.44
N GLY A 165 -8.35 -15.48 0.76
CA GLY A 165 -8.29 -16.93 0.58
C GLY A 165 -7.92 -17.41 -0.83
N GLN A 166 -7.77 -16.50 -1.80
CA GLN A 166 -7.30 -16.84 -3.13
C GLN A 166 -5.80 -16.53 -3.29
N SER A 167 -5.12 -17.35 -4.08
CA SER A 167 -3.69 -17.18 -4.38
C SER A 167 -3.45 -17.46 -5.87
N PRO A 168 -3.80 -16.50 -6.74
CA PRO A 168 -3.52 -16.64 -8.17
C PRO A 168 -2.00 -16.66 -8.40
N PRO A 169 -1.54 -17.24 -9.50
CA PRO A 169 -0.13 -17.23 -9.84
C PRO A 169 0.39 -15.81 -9.96
N ILE A 170 1.61 -15.60 -9.46
CA ILE A 170 2.33 -14.33 -9.59
C ILE A 170 2.61 -14.08 -11.07
N LYS A 171 2.43 -12.84 -11.51
CA LYS A 171 2.68 -12.48 -12.91
C LYS A 171 4.16 -12.60 -13.27
N SER A 172 4.46 -13.20 -14.43
CA SER A 172 5.83 -13.43 -14.92
C SER A 172 6.71 -12.16 -14.96
N GLY A 173 6.11 -10.99 -15.16
CA GLY A 173 6.81 -9.71 -15.09
C GLY A 173 7.48 -9.43 -13.74
N PHE A 174 7.02 -10.07 -12.65
CA PHE A 174 7.68 -9.95 -11.35
C PHE A 174 9.06 -10.60 -11.33
N ALA A 175 9.23 -11.78 -11.93
CA ALA A 175 10.53 -12.45 -12.01
C ALA A 175 11.55 -11.59 -12.77
N GLY A 176 11.17 -11.02 -13.92
CA GLY A 176 12.02 -10.10 -14.66
C GLY A 176 12.36 -8.83 -13.87
N LEU A 177 11.40 -8.32 -13.09
CA LEU A 177 11.64 -7.17 -12.21
C LEU A 177 12.62 -7.52 -11.09
N TYR A 178 12.46 -8.65 -10.42
CA TYR A 178 13.36 -9.11 -9.37
C TYR A 178 14.81 -9.20 -9.86
N GLN A 179 15.03 -9.89 -10.99
CA GLN A 179 16.37 -9.98 -11.60
C GLN A 179 16.94 -8.61 -12.00
N LEU A 180 16.09 -7.74 -12.56
CA LEU A 180 16.50 -6.42 -13.03
C LEU A 180 16.94 -5.50 -11.89
N LEU A 181 16.27 -5.56 -10.75
CA LEU A 181 16.51 -4.67 -9.61
C LEU A 181 17.70 -5.11 -8.76
N GLY A 182 17.97 -6.41 -8.68
CA GLY A 182 19.06 -6.96 -7.85
C GLY A 182 18.94 -6.60 -6.38
N LEU A 183 17.71 -6.46 -5.87
CA LEU A 183 17.42 -6.12 -4.47
C LEU A 183 16.97 -7.35 -3.70
N PRO A 184 17.30 -7.43 -2.39
CA PRO A 184 16.66 -8.42 -1.55
C PRO A 184 15.15 -8.18 -1.47
N VAL A 185 14.38 -9.26 -1.53
CA VAL A 185 12.92 -9.23 -1.50
C VAL A 185 12.42 -9.64 -0.14
N VAL A 186 11.52 -8.84 0.43
CA VAL A 186 10.81 -9.14 1.68
C VAL A 186 9.35 -9.44 1.34
N PRO A 187 8.93 -10.71 1.31
CA PRO A 187 7.54 -11.06 1.07
C PRO A 187 6.70 -10.79 2.32
N ILE A 188 5.53 -10.16 2.13
CA ILE A 188 4.59 -9.87 3.21
C ILE A 188 3.21 -10.40 2.83
N ALA A 189 2.75 -11.40 3.56
CA ALA A 189 1.37 -11.85 3.49
C ALA A 189 0.47 -10.95 4.36
N VAL A 190 -0.76 -10.71 3.92
CA VAL A 190 -1.75 -9.93 4.66
C VAL A 190 -3.15 -10.54 4.49
N ASP A 191 -3.99 -10.43 5.52
CA ASP A 191 -5.38 -10.91 5.53
C ASP A 191 -6.42 -9.78 5.58
N SER A 192 -6.04 -8.60 5.11
CA SER A 192 -6.87 -7.38 5.17
C SER A 192 -8.21 -7.53 4.43
N GLY A 193 -8.24 -8.29 3.35
CA GLY A 193 -9.45 -8.54 2.55
C GLY A 193 -10.55 -9.27 3.30
N ARG A 194 -10.24 -9.99 4.37
CA ARG A 194 -11.20 -10.63 5.26
C ARG A 194 -12.08 -9.61 5.99
N LEU A 195 -11.50 -8.49 6.40
CA LEU A 195 -12.18 -7.42 7.16
C LEU A 195 -12.60 -6.25 6.27
N SER A 196 -11.83 -5.94 5.26
CA SER A 196 -12.02 -4.82 4.34
C SER A 196 -11.98 -5.30 2.88
N PRO A 197 -12.97 -6.12 2.42
CA PRO A 197 -12.94 -6.70 1.09
C PRO A 197 -12.91 -5.63 -0.01
N ARG A 198 -12.26 -5.96 -1.15
CA ARG A 198 -12.34 -5.11 -2.34
C ARG A 198 -13.79 -4.96 -2.78
N ASN A 199 -14.14 -3.79 -3.30
CA ASN A 199 -15.47 -3.48 -3.81
C ASN A 199 -16.63 -3.64 -2.78
N SER A 200 -16.30 -3.62 -1.47
CA SER A 200 -17.29 -3.62 -0.41
C SER A 200 -17.21 -2.34 0.41
N PHE A 201 -18.36 -1.70 0.60
CA PHE A 201 -18.46 -0.58 1.53
C PHE A 201 -18.34 -1.06 2.98
N LEU A 202 -18.92 -2.23 3.28
CA LEU A 202 -18.95 -2.80 4.62
C LEU A 202 -17.55 -3.25 5.05
N LYS A 203 -17.08 -2.70 6.17
CA LYS A 203 -15.85 -3.07 6.87
C LYS A 203 -16.20 -3.75 8.19
N ARG A 204 -15.47 -4.81 8.53
CA ARG A 204 -15.70 -5.60 9.75
C ARG A 204 -14.61 -5.36 10.78
N PRO A 205 -14.94 -5.36 12.07
CA PRO A 205 -13.92 -5.32 13.12
C PRO A 205 -13.11 -6.62 13.17
N GLY A 206 -11.90 -6.54 13.70
CA GLY A 206 -11.02 -7.70 13.88
C GLY A 206 -9.54 -7.34 13.89
N ILE A 207 -8.70 -8.30 13.64
CA ILE A 207 -7.24 -8.11 13.56
C ILE A 207 -6.82 -8.32 12.11
N VAL A 208 -6.20 -7.31 11.51
CA VAL A 208 -5.46 -7.42 10.25
C VAL A 208 -4.06 -7.88 10.58
N THR A 209 -3.64 -8.98 10.00
CA THR A 209 -2.32 -9.58 10.27
C THR A 209 -1.42 -9.41 9.05
N TYR A 210 -0.24 -8.86 9.27
CA TYR A 210 0.89 -8.90 8.34
C TYR A 210 1.87 -9.97 8.82
N LYS A 211 2.24 -10.88 7.94
CA LYS A 211 3.27 -11.88 8.22
C LYS A 211 4.45 -11.64 7.29
N VAL A 212 5.56 -11.26 7.88
CA VAL A 212 6.83 -11.08 7.16
C VAL A 212 7.42 -12.46 6.91
N GLY A 213 7.74 -12.76 5.66
CA GLY A 213 8.40 -14.00 5.26
C GLY A 213 9.92 -13.88 5.27
N GLU A 214 10.59 -14.98 4.96
CA GLU A 214 12.05 -15.00 4.82
C GLU A 214 12.51 -14.09 3.68
N ILE A 215 13.64 -13.41 3.92
CA ILE A 215 14.24 -12.53 2.92
C ILE A 215 14.79 -13.38 1.79
N VAL A 216 14.34 -13.10 0.58
CA VAL A 216 14.87 -13.72 -0.65
C VAL A 216 16.07 -12.89 -1.11
N PRO A 217 17.30 -13.46 -1.12
CA PRO A 217 18.48 -12.73 -1.58
C PRO A 217 18.39 -12.40 -3.06
N PRO A 218 19.08 -11.37 -3.56
CA PRO A 218 19.13 -11.10 -4.99
C PRO A 218 19.87 -12.19 -5.77
N GLY A 219 19.43 -12.46 -7.00
CA GLY A 219 20.15 -13.33 -7.92
C GLY A 219 19.84 -14.83 -7.84
N LEU A 220 18.69 -15.22 -7.24
CA LEU A 220 18.19 -16.59 -7.33
C LEU A 220 17.56 -16.89 -8.70
#